data_00078f7340ed25af0e1e98e62b62ffa4
#
_entry.id   00078f7340ed25af0e1e98e62b62ffa4
#
_cell.length_a   1.000
_cell.length_b   1.000
_cell.length_c   1.000
_cell.angle_alpha   90.00
_cell.angle_beta   90.00
_cell.angle_gamma   90.00
#
_symmetry.space_group_name_H-M   'P 1'
#
loop_
_entity.id
_entity.type
_entity.pdbx_description
1 polymer ?
#
loop_
_entity_poly.entity_id
_entity_poly.type
_entity_poly.pdbx_seq_one_letter_code
_entity_poly.pdbx_strand_id
1 'polypeptide(L)'
;MPVNRKELARRTAHIGNYDIGGVEDVIKHLEDVIISALENGENVKFGKVCKWDIEEVPKKRAYDGLNKKYFVRPAKRIPKYKPLKRITDIELPVPKKEGE
;
A
#
# COMPACT_ATOMS: atom_id res chain seq x y z
N MET A 1 -9.58 -11.66 11.94
CA MET A 1 -10.24 -10.54 11.24
C MET A 1 -9.23 -9.45 10.97
N PRO A 2 -9.17 -8.95 9.74
CA PRO A 2 -8.24 -7.85 9.49
C PRO A 2 -8.70 -6.58 10.21
N VAL A 3 -7.73 -5.77 10.57
CA VAL A 3 -8.00 -4.47 11.18
C VAL A 3 -8.29 -3.49 10.05
N ASN A 4 -9.53 -3.06 9.94
CA ASN A 4 -9.94 -2.16 8.88
C ASN A 4 -9.75 -0.69 9.29
N ARG A 5 -10.10 0.23 8.38
CA ARG A 5 -9.96 1.66 8.64
C ARG A 5 -10.69 2.10 9.91
N LYS A 6 -11.88 1.58 10.12
CA LYS A 6 -12.69 1.94 11.29
C LYS A 6 -12.02 1.57 12.59
N GLU A 7 -11.44 0.36 12.64
CA GLU A 7 -10.74 -0.10 13.82
C GLU A 7 -9.41 0.64 14.00
N LEU A 8 -8.71 0.94 12.91
CA LEU A 8 -7.50 1.76 12.98
C LEU A 8 -7.81 3.14 13.54
N ALA A 9 -8.93 3.74 13.11
CA ALA A 9 -9.34 5.03 13.62
C ALA A 9 -9.64 4.97 15.12
N ARG A 10 -10.33 3.93 15.55
CA ARG A 10 -10.65 3.75 16.95
C ARG A 10 -9.39 3.67 17.82
N ARG A 11 -8.43 2.86 17.40
CA ARG A 11 -7.17 2.70 18.14
C ARG A 11 -6.35 3.98 18.14
N THR A 12 -6.32 4.68 17.02
CA THR A 12 -5.60 5.95 16.91
C THR A 12 -6.23 7.01 17.83
N ALA A 13 -7.55 7.10 17.82
CA ALA A 13 -8.26 8.04 18.66
C ALA A 13 -7.99 7.76 20.14
N HIS A 14 -7.97 6.49 20.52
CA HIS A 14 -7.69 6.10 21.90
C HIS A 14 -6.30 6.54 22.36
N ILE A 15 -5.29 6.30 21.54
CA ILE A 15 -3.90 6.66 21.86
C ILE A 15 -3.74 8.17 22.01
N GLY A 16 -4.33 8.93 21.09
CA GLY A 16 -4.19 10.38 21.08
C GLY A 16 -5.28 11.14 21.81
N ASN A 17 -6.24 10.42 22.37
CA ASN A 17 -7.40 11.02 23.02
C ASN A 17 -8.16 11.95 22.07
N TYR A 18 -8.37 11.49 20.85
CA TYR A 18 -9.10 12.22 19.82
C TYR A 18 -10.52 11.67 19.66
N ASP A 19 -11.36 12.44 18.99
CA ASP A 19 -12.69 11.99 18.62
C ASP A 19 -12.61 10.93 17.52
N ILE A 20 -13.26 9.79 17.71
CA ILE A 20 -13.18 8.67 16.78
C ILE A 20 -13.70 9.04 15.40
N GLY A 21 -14.84 9.73 15.33
CA GLY A 21 -15.42 10.12 14.05
C GLY A 21 -14.54 11.10 13.30
N GLY A 22 -13.92 12.03 14.02
CA GLY A 22 -12.96 12.97 13.43
C GLY A 22 -11.72 12.28 12.89
N VAL A 23 -11.21 11.30 13.64
CA VAL A 23 -10.03 10.55 13.20
C VAL A 23 -10.37 9.72 11.95
N GLU A 24 -11.51 9.08 11.92
CA GLU A 24 -11.92 8.32 10.74
C GLU A 24 -12.02 9.20 9.50
N ASP A 25 -12.55 10.41 9.67
CA ASP A 25 -12.64 11.38 8.58
C ASP A 25 -11.26 11.78 8.07
N VAL A 26 -10.33 12.05 8.99
CA VAL A 26 -8.95 12.40 8.64
C VAL A 26 -8.29 11.26 7.88
N ILE A 27 -8.51 10.02 8.32
CA ILE A 27 -7.93 8.86 7.65
C ILE A 27 -8.48 8.72 6.23
N LYS A 28 -9.78 8.94 6.03
CA LYS A 28 -10.37 8.91 4.69
C LYS A 28 -9.74 9.94 3.78
N HIS A 29 -9.55 11.15 4.27
CA HIS A 29 -8.90 12.20 3.49
C HIS A 29 -7.45 11.87 3.20
N LEU A 30 -6.75 11.27 4.16
CA LEU A 30 -5.38 10.84 3.97
C LEU A 30 -5.26 9.80 2.85
N GLU A 31 -6.18 8.84 2.82
CA GLU A 31 -6.22 7.85 1.75
C GLU A 31 -6.35 8.52 0.39
N ASP A 32 -7.26 9.49 0.28
CA ASP A 32 -7.47 10.20 -0.96
C ASP A 32 -6.24 11.01 -1.38
N VAL A 33 -5.56 11.62 -0.42
CA VAL A 33 -4.33 12.38 -0.69
C VAL A 33 -3.22 11.45 -1.18
N ILE A 34 -3.07 10.30 -0.56
CA ILE A 34 -2.07 9.31 -0.99
C ILE A 34 -2.34 8.87 -2.42
N ILE A 35 -3.59 8.53 -2.72
CA ILE A 35 -3.98 8.10 -4.07
C ILE A 35 -3.70 9.21 -5.07
N SER A 36 -4.09 10.43 -4.75
CA SER A 36 -3.90 11.58 -5.62
C SER A 36 -2.41 11.84 -5.91
N ALA A 37 -1.57 11.74 -4.88
CA ALA A 37 -0.13 11.92 -5.06
C ALA A 37 0.45 10.87 -6.00
N LEU A 38 0.04 9.61 -5.82
CA LEU A 38 0.51 8.53 -6.68
C LEU A 38 0.01 8.69 -8.12
N GLU A 39 -1.23 9.15 -8.29
CA GLU A 39 -1.77 9.42 -9.62
C GLU A 39 -1.00 10.53 -10.33
N ASN A 40 -0.48 11.48 -9.57
CA ASN A 40 0.35 12.56 -10.12
C ASN A 40 1.80 12.15 -10.33
N GLY A 41 2.14 10.90 -10.07
CA GLY A 41 3.50 10.40 -10.28
C GLY A 41 4.48 10.76 -9.18
N GLU A 42 3.98 11.11 -8.01
CA GLU A 42 4.83 11.46 -6.88
C GLU A 42 5.11 10.22 -6.01
N ASN A 43 6.34 10.10 -5.56
CA ASN A 43 6.67 9.06 -4.58
C ASN A 43 6.08 9.46 -3.23
N VAL A 44 5.53 8.49 -2.52
CA VAL A 44 4.91 8.74 -1.21
C VAL A 44 5.62 7.92 -0.14
N LYS A 45 6.00 8.57 0.94
CA LYS A 45 6.54 7.90 2.12
C LYS A 45 5.55 8.09 3.27
N PHE A 46 5.05 7.00 3.81
CA PHE A 46 4.09 7.04 4.90
C PHE A 46 4.81 6.83 6.23
N GLY A 47 5.38 7.90 6.75
CA GLY A 47 6.00 7.87 8.07
C GLY A 47 7.00 6.74 8.25
N LYS A 48 6.77 5.92 9.27
CA LYS A 48 7.62 4.77 9.60
C LYS A 48 7.09 3.47 9.04
N VAL A 49 6.00 3.51 8.30
CA VAL A 49 5.25 2.31 7.93
C VAL A 49 5.72 1.76 6.59
N CYS A 50 5.63 2.55 5.56
CA CYS A 50 5.88 2.08 4.22
C CYS A 50 6.13 3.24 3.28
N LYS A 51 6.45 2.90 2.05
CA LYS A 51 6.57 3.90 0.99
C LYS A 51 6.08 3.29 -0.32
N TRP A 52 5.67 4.16 -1.22
CA TRP A 52 5.33 3.79 -2.58
C TRP A 52 6.26 4.56 -3.50
N ASP A 53 7.06 3.84 -4.27
CA ASP A 53 7.94 4.43 -5.27
C ASP A 53 7.33 4.21 -6.65
N ILE A 54 7.24 5.27 -7.41
CA ILE A 54 6.75 5.17 -8.78
C ILE A 54 7.86 4.59 -9.63
N GLU A 55 7.58 3.47 -10.29
CA GLU A 55 8.52 2.85 -11.21
C GLU A 55 7.95 2.88 -12.62
N GLU A 56 8.81 3.15 -13.58
CA GLU A 56 8.42 3.10 -14.98
C GLU A 56 8.57 1.69 -15.50
N VAL A 57 7.49 1.17 -16.04
CA VAL A 57 7.53 -0.11 -16.74
C VAL A 57 7.74 0.23 -18.21
N PRO A 58 8.89 -0.15 -18.77
CA PRO A 58 9.19 0.20 -20.16
C PRO A 58 8.26 -0.52 -21.12
N LYS A 59 8.18 0.05 -22.32
CA LYS A 59 7.47 -0.56 -23.43
C LYS A 59 8.05 -1.95 -23.68
N LYS A 60 7.19 -2.94 -23.78
CA LYS A 60 7.63 -4.32 -23.91
C LYS A 60 6.82 -5.07 -24.96
N ARG A 61 7.52 -5.84 -25.76
CA ARG A 61 6.87 -6.73 -26.71
C ARG A 61 6.44 -7.99 -25.97
N ALA A 62 5.19 -8.38 -26.16
CA ALA A 62 4.64 -9.58 -25.53
C ALA A 62 3.95 -10.46 -26.58
N TYR A 63 3.87 -11.74 -26.29
CA TYR A 63 3.23 -12.70 -27.18
C TYR A 63 1.86 -13.08 -26.62
N ASP A 64 0.85 -12.99 -27.49
CA ASP A 64 -0.48 -13.44 -27.16
C ASP A 64 -0.65 -14.87 -27.68
N GLY A 65 -0.65 -15.82 -26.75
CA GLY A 65 -0.77 -17.24 -27.12
C GLY A 65 -2.11 -17.62 -27.71
N LEU A 66 -3.18 -16.90 -27.38
CA LEU A 66 -4.50 -17.19 -27.91
C LEU A 66 -4.61 -16.80 -29.39
N ASN A 67 -4.14 -15.62 -29.71
CA ASN A 67 -4.21 -15.08 -31.06
C ASN A 67 -2.95 -15.35 -31.86
N LYS A 68 -1.94 -15.94 -31.24
CA LYS A 68 -0.64 -16.25 -31.85
C LYS A 68 -0.02 -15.03 -32.52
N LYS A 69 -0.12 -13.89 -31.84
CA LYS A 69 0.40 -12.62 -32.32
C LYS A 69 1.24 -11.96 -31.24
N TYR A 70 2.23 -11.20 -31.69
CA TYR A 70 2.96 -10.32 -30.79
C TYR A 70 2.24 -8.99 -30.69
N PHE A 71 2.29 -8.40 -29.54
CA PHE A 71 1.76 -7.07 -29.31
C PHE A 71 2.73 -6.28 -28.45
N VAL A 72 2.57 -4.98 -28.44
CA VAL A 72 3.44 -4.08 -27.70
C VAL A 72 2.67 -3.53 -26.51
N ARG A 73 3.16 -3.80 -25.30
CA ARG A 73 2.63 -3.17 -24.10
C ARG A 73 3.16 -1.76 -24.01
N PRO A 74 2.30 -0.76 -23.88
CA PRO A 74 2.78 0.60 -23.72
C PRO A 74 3.53 0.76 -22.40
N ALA A 75 4.45 1.69 -22.37
CA ALA A 75 5.12 2.05 -21.13
C ALA A 75 4.09 2.62 -20.15
N LYS A 76 4.27 2.33 -18.87
CA LYS A 76 3.38 2.85 -17.84
C LYS A 76 4.15 3.06 -16.56
N ARG A 77 3.60 3.86 -15.67
CA ARG A 77 4.13 4.06 -14.34
C ARG A 77 3.24 3.33 -13.35
N ILE A 78 3.87 2.60 -12.44
CA ILE A 78 3.13 1.89 -11.40
C ILE A 78 3.77 2.19 -10.05
N PRO A 79 2.95 2.40 -9.02
CA PRO A 79 3.50 2.53 -7.67
C PRO A 79 3.87 1.16 -7.14
N LYS A 80 5.09 1.05 -6.62
CA LYS A 80 5.57 -0.17 -5.98
C LYS A 80 5.54 0.03 -4.48
N TYR A 81 4.79 -0.79 -3.79
CA TYR A 81 4.73 -0.78 -2.34
C TYR A 81 6.02 -1.36 -1.77
N LYS A 82 6.63 -0.62 -0.84
CA LYS A 82 7.83 -1.08 -0.16
C LYS A 82 7.66 -0.88 1.33
N PRO A 83 7.63 -1.94 2.12
CA PRO A 83 7.56 -1.80 3.57
C PRO A 83 8.89 -1.24 4.10
N LEU A 84 8.80 -0.40 5.11
CA LEU A 84 9.99 0.14 5.75
C LEU A 84 10.51 -0.86 6.77
N LYS A 85 11.77 -0.65 7.16
CA LYS A 85 12.49 -1.60 8.02
C LYS A 85 11.72 -1.98 9.27
N ARG A 86 11.06 -1.02 9.91
CA ARG A 86 10.32 -1.29 11.14
C ARG A 86 9.22 -2.34 10.94
N ILE A 87 8.64 -2.38 9.75
CA ILE A 87 7.61 -3.37 9.43
C ILE A 87 8.24 -4.71 9.08
N THR A 88 9.32 -4.70 8.33
CA THR A 88 9.98 -5.95 7.92
C THR A 88 10.66 -6.67 9.07
N ASP A 89 11.03 -5.93 10.13
CA ASP A 89 11.71 -6.49 11.29
C ASP A 89 10.75 -6.86 12.43
N ILE A 90 9.45 -6.84 12.18
CA ILE A 90 8.47 -7.20 13.21
C ILE A 90 8.59 -8.68 13.55
N GLU A 91 8.79 -8.97 14.82
CA GLU A 91 8.66 -10.32 15.33
C GLU A 91 7.20 -10.58 15.66
N LEU A 92 6.61 -11.46 14.91
CA LEU A 92 5.23 -11.83 15.17
C LEU A 92 5.21 -13.05 16.07
N PRO A 93 4.24 -13.12 17.01
CA PRO A 93 4.06 -14.35 17.74
C PRO A 93 3.66 -15.43 16.75
N VAL A 94 4.58 -16.33 16.47
CA VAL A 94 4.33 -17.40 15.51
C VAL A 94 3.58 -18.52 16.22
N PRO A 95 2.38 -18.84 15.75
CA PRO A 95 1.69 -19.98 16.34
C PRO A 95 2.52 -21.22 16.10
N LYS A 96 2.64 -22.05 17.13
CA LYS A 96 3.36 -23.30 16.98
C LYS A 96 2.60 -24.19 16.02
N LYS A 97 3.28 -24.53 14.96
CA LYS A 97 2.71 -25.47 14.01
C LYS A 97 3.01 -26.87 14.45
N GLU A 98 2.14 -27.74 14.04
CA GLU A 98 2.33 -29.15 14.30
C GLU A 98 3.62 -29.60 13.61
N GLY A 99 4.45 -30.28 14.36
CA GLY A 99 5.71 -30.74 13.84
C GLY A 99 6.84 -29.73 13.88
N GLU A 100 6.61 -28.62 14.51
CA GLU A 100 7.67 -27.63 14.73
C GLU A 100 8.18 -27.68 16.15
#